data_25d831b475d5f8980931cd5ca98e2aac
#
_entry.id   25d831b475d5f8980931cd5ca98e2aac
#
_cell.length_a   1.000
_cell.length_b   1.000
_cell.length_c   1.000
_cell.angle_alpha   90.00
_cell.angle_beta   90.00
_cell.angle_gamma   90.00
#
_symmetry.space_group_name_H-M   'P 1'
#
loop_
_entity.id
_entity.type
_entity.pdbx_description
1 polymer ?
#
loop_
_entity_poly.entity_id
_entity_poly.type
_entity_poly.pdbx_seq_one_letter_code
_entity_poly.pdbx_strand_id
1 'polypeptide(L)'
;MKRGEIWWADLPEPIASGPGYRRPVLIVQSDFLNNSKINTVIVVALTTNLTLAMAPGNVRLPSRATRLNKASVVNTSQMLTLDKSLLIEKIVMLHESYLDEVIEGIRLILAI
;
A
#
# COMPACT_ATOMS: atom_id res chain seq x y z
N MET A 1 -6.04 3.50 -12.48
CA MET A 1 -5.78 3.01 -11.12
C MET A 1 -6.79 3.55 -10.13
N LYS A 2 -7.13 2.76 -9.14
CA LYS A 2 -8.18 3.11 -8.17
C LYS A 2 -7.72 2.83 -6.75
N ARG A 3 -8.27 3.58 -5.79
CA ARG A 3 -8.09 3.32 -4.37
C ARG A 3 -8.48 1.88 -4.04
N GLY A 4 -7.62 1.18 -3.31
CA GLY A 4 -7.82 -0.22 -2.95
C GLY A 4 -7.12 -1.21 -3.87
N GLU A 5 -6.60 -0.76 -5.00
CA GLU A 5 -5.81 -1.63 -5.88
C GLU A 5 -4.42 -1.84 -5.32
N ILE A 6 -3.92 -3.07 -5.44
CA ILE A 6 -2.53 -3.41 -5.14
C ILE A 6 -1.78 -3.50 -6.47
N TRP A 7 -0.65 -2.81 -6.54
CA TRP A 7 0.19 -2.73 -7.72
C TRP A 7 1.62 -3.09 -7.39
N TRP A 8 2.32 -3.74 -8.32
CA TRP A 8 3.78 -3.74 -8.31
C TRP A 8 4.26 -2.33 -8.63
N ALA A 9 5.19 -1.82 -7.83
CA ALA A 9 5.77 -0.50 -8.03
C ALA A 9 7.30 -0.60 -8.01
N ASP A 10 7.92 0.25 -8.81
CA ASP A 10 9.37 0.36 -8.89
C ASP A 10 9.81 1.51 -7.99
N LEU A 11 10.16 1.18 -6.76
CA LEU A 11 10.52 2.19 -5.77
C LEU A 11 12.00 2.56 -5.88
N PRO A 12 12.37 3.78 -5.49
CA PRO A 12 13.77 4.16 -5.45
C PRO A 12 14.54 3.33 -4.42
N GLU A 13 15.88 3.38 -4.50
CA GLU A 13 16.73 2.72 -3.52
C GLU A 13 16.33 3.12 -2.11
N PRO A 14 16.20 2.14 -1.18
CA PRO A 14 15.73 2.46 0.17
C PRO A 14 16.71 3.35 0.93
N ILE A 15 16.16 4.29 1.71
CA ILE A 15 16.92 5.14 2.60
C ILE A 15 16.64 4.66 4.03
N ALA A 16 17.68 4.21 4.73
CA ALA A 16 17.57 3.66 6.09
C ALA A 16 16.50 2.55 6.14
N SER A 17 15.46 2.70 6.95
CA SER A 17 14.38 1.71 7.10
C SER A 17 13.24 1.90 6.12
N GLY A 18 13.36 2.83 5.18
CA GLY A 18 12.30 3.09 4.21
C GLY A 18 12.13 1.95 3.21
N PRO A 19 10.95 1.81 2.58
CA PRO A 19 10.75 0.83 1.52
C PRO A 19 11.53 1.22 0.27
N GLY A 20 11.91 0.23 -0.52
CA GLY A 20 12.65 0.45 -1.75
C GLY A 20 12.51 -0.72 -2.70
N TYR A 21 13.12 -0.57 -3.89
CA TYR A 21 13.14 -1.57 -4.97
C TYR A 21 11.73 -1.93 -5.46
N ARG A 22 11.60 -3.03 -6.20
CA ARG A 22 10.31 -3.52 -6.67
C ARG A 22 9.53 -4.10 -5.50
N ARG A 23 8.32 -3.60 -5.28
CA ARG A 23 7.52 -3.95 -4.12
C ARG A 23 6.03 -3.78 -4.40
N PRO A 24 5.17 -4.60 -3.80
CA PRO A 24 3.73 -4.34 -3.89
C PRO A 24 3.36 -3.16 -3.02
N VAL A 25 2.47 -2.32 -3.54
CA VAL A 25 1.94 -1.15 -2.83
C VAL A 25 0.42 -1.12 -2.97
N LEU A 26 -0.25 -0.59 -1.94
CA LEU A 26 -1.69 -0.39 -1.94
C LEU A 26 -2.00 1.07 -2.20
N ILE A 27 -2.83 1.34 -3.20
CA ILE A 27 -3.27 2.71 -3.50
C ILE A 27 -4.29 3.14 -2.45
N VAL A 28 -3.97 4.20 -1.72
CA VAL A 28 -4.85 4.76 -0.69
C VAL A 28 -5.35 6.16 -1.04
N GLN A 29 -4.78 6.79 -2.06
CA GLN A 29 -5.22 8.10 -2.51
C GLN A 29 -6.66 8.08 -3.00
N SER A 30 -7.40 9.15 -2.72
CA SER A 30 -8.77 9.33 -3.16
C SER A 30 -8.89 9.20 -4.69
N ASP A 31 -9.97 8.56 -5.16
CA ASP A 31 -10.22 8.41 -6.60
C ASP A 31 -10.50 9.74 -7.27
N PHE A 32 -10.98 10.74 -6.55
CA PHE A 32 -11.10 12.10 -7.06
C PHE A 32 -9.75 12.60 -7.59
N LEU A 33 -8.67 12.38 -6.84
CA LEU A 33 -7.32 12.74 -7.26
C LEU A 33 -6.74 11.73 -8.26
N ASN A 34 -7.03 10.46 -8.10
CA ASN A 34 -6.55 9.42 -9.03
C ASN A 34 -7.05 9.69 -10.46
N ASN A 35 -8.28 10.21 -10.60
CA ASN A 35 -8.88 10.52 -11.89
C ASN A 35 -8.51 11.91 -12.41
N SER A 36 -7.77 12.68 -11.65
CA SER A 36 -7.31 14.02 -12.05
C SER A 36 -6.02 13.94 -12.84
N LYS A 37 -5.52 15.11 -13.27
CA LYS A 37 -4.23 15.20 -14.00
C LYS A 37 -3.02 15.19 -13.09
N ILE A 38 -3.20 15.02 -11.77
CA ILE A 38 -2.04 14.94 -10.86
C ILE A 38 -1.16 13.76 -11.23
N ASN A 39 0.14 13.97 -11.26
CA ASN A 39 1.10 12.95 -11.71
C ASN A 39 1.52 11.99 -10.59
N THR A 40 1.12 12.27 -9.36
CA THR A 40 1.55 11.50 -8.18
C THR A 40 0.39 10.73 -7.56
N VAL A 41 0.72 9.71 -6.80
CA VAL A 41 -0.25 8.88 -6.09
C VAL A 41 0.29 8.50 -4.72
N ILE A 42 -0.58 8.59 -3.70
CA ILE A 42 -0.24 8.19 -2.34
C ILE A 42 -0.55 6.71 -2.16
N VAL A 43 0.45 5.97 -1.73
CA VAL A 43 0.36 4.51 -1.52
C VAL A 43 0.93 4.14 -0.16
N VAL A 44 0.64 2.93 0.30
CA VAL A 44 1.31 2.30 1.45
C VAL A 44 2.00 1.03 0.99
N ALA A 45 3.21 0.80 1.47
CA ALA A 45 3.99 -0.37 1.09
C ALA A 45 3.49 -1.63 1.79
N LEU A 46 3.57 -2.76 1.09
CA LEU A 46 3.38 -4.07 1.67
C LEU A 46 4.74 -4.70 1.94
N THR A 47 4.82 -5.51 2.98
CA THR A 47 6.04 -6.24 3.36
C THR A 47 5.70 -7.68 3.69
N THR A 48 6.65 -8.59 3.48
CA THR A 48 6.52 -9.99 3.91
C THR A 48 7.02 -10.23 5.32
N ASN A 49 7.53 -9.21 5.98
CA ASN A 49 7.91 -9.28 7.39
C ASN A 49 6.67 -9.29 8.28
N LEU A 50 6.18 -10.48 8.61
CA LEU A 50 4.93 -10.65 9.36
C LEU A 50 5.00 -10.14 10.80
N THR A 51 6.19 -9.96 11.36
CA THR A 51 6.30 -9.39 12.70
C THR A 51 5.78 -7.96 12.78
N LEU A 52 5.78 -7.24 11.64
CA LEU A 52 5.24 -5.88 11.58
C LEU A 52 3.72 -5.83 11.71
N ALA A 53 3.02 -6.97 11.63
CA ALA A 53 1.58 -7.01 11.90
C ALA A 53 1.25 -6.60 13.35
N MET A 54 2.22 -6.68 14.26
CA MET A 54 2.05 -6.29 15.66
C MET A 54 2.07 -4.78 15.86
N ALA A 55 2.58 -4.03 14.89
CA ALA A 55 2.65 -2.57 15.00
C ALA A 55 1.24 -1.96 14.88
N PRO A 56 0.92 -0.94 15.68
CA PRO A 56 -0.37 -0.28 15.60
C PRO A 56 -0.69 0.22 14.20
N GLY A 57 -1.91 0.00 13.75
CA GLY A 57 -2.39 0.45 12.43
C GLY A 57 -2.04 -0.47 11.28
N ASN A 58 -1.13 -1.41 11.45
CA ASN A 58 -0.77 -2.34 10.38
C ASN A 58 -1.82 -3.46 10.23
N VAL A 59 -1.95 -3.97 9.02
CA VAL A 59 -2.95 -4.99 8.68
C VAL A 59 -2.28 -6.17 7.98
N ARG A 60 -2.48 -7.36 8.53
CA ARG A 60 -2.02 -8.58 7.90
C ARG A 60 -3.02 -9.03 6.84
N LEU A 61 -2.51 -9.34 5.65
CA LEU A 61 -3.30 -9.83 4.53
C LEU A 61 -2.86 -11.24 4.17
N PRO A 62 -3.78 -12.22 4.13
CA PRO A 62 -3.42 -13.55 3.66
C PRO A 62 -3.12 -13.53 2.16
N SER A 63 -2.34 -14.51 1.70
CA SER A 63 -1.99 -14.65 0.29
C SER A 63 -3.21 -14.62 -0.64
N ARG A 64 -4.31 -15.27 -0.26
CA ARG A 64 -5.53 -15.29 -1.07
C ARG A 64 -6.15 -13.91 -1.28
N ALA A 65 -5.92 -12.97 -0.36
CA ALA A 65 -6.46 -11.61 -0.47
C ALA A 65 -5.68 -10.74 -1.44
N THR A 66 -4.40 -11.02 -1.62
CA THR A 66 -3.49 -10.18 -2.41
C THR A 66 -3.07 -10.81 -3.72
N ARG A 67 -3.27 -12.12 -3.89
CA ARG A 67 -2.73 -12.92 -5.00
C ARG A 67 -1.19 -12.96 -5.02
N LEU A 68 -0.56 -12.56 -3.93
CA LEU A 68 0.88 -12.71 -3.77
C LEU A 68 1.21 -14.11 -3.24
N ASN A 69 2.44 -14.57 -3.45
CA ASN A 69 2.85 -15.93 -3.05
C ASN A 69 2.85 -16.15 -1.54
N LYS A 70 3.01 -15.07 -0.78
CA LYS A 70 3.11 -15.11 0.67
C LYS A 70 2.13 -14.14 1.30
N ALA A 71 1.75 -14.42 2.56
CA ALA A 71 1.05 -13.45 3.37
C ALA A 71 1.89 -12.17 3.48
N SER A 72 1.23 -11.03 3.56
CA SER A 72 1.87 -9.72 3.61
C SER A 72 1.26 -8.88 4.72
N VAL A 73 1.97 -7.82 5.09
CA VAL A 73 1.49 -6.80 6.03
C VAL A 73 1.45 -5.47 5.30
N VAL A 74 0.31 -4.80 5.39
CA VAL A 74 0.19 -3.40 4.96
C VAL A 74 0.85 -2.56 6.05
N ASN A 75 1.97 -1.96 5.72
CA ASN A 75 2.74 -1.16 6.68
C ASN A 75 2.32 0.29 6.59
N THR A 76 1.26 0.66 7.33
CA THR A 76 0.61 1.97 7.20
C THR A 76 1.53 3.14 7.56
N SER A 77 2.55 2.92 8.36
CA SER A 77 3.54 3.96 8.66
C SER A 77 4.52 4.21 7.50
N GLN A 78 4.56 3.33 6.51
CA GLN A 78 5.36 3.50 5.30
C GLN A 78 4.49 4.01 4.15
N MET A 79 3.87 5.15 4.36
CA MET A 79 3.07 5.85 3.37
C MET A 79 4.00 6.67 2.48
N LEU A 80 3.85 6.53 1.17
CA LEU A 80 4.72 7.19 0.19
C LEU A 80 3.89 7.92 -0.85
N THR A 81 4.48 8.97 -1.40
CA THR A 81 3.97 9.59 -2.63
C THR A 81 4.88 9.20 -3.77
N LEU A 82 4.32 8.57 -4.79
CA LEU A 82 5.06 8.11 -5.97
C LEU A 82 4.59 8.86 -7.21
N ASP A 83 5.48 9.00 -8.19
CA ASP A 83 5.05 9.31 -9.55
C ASP A 83 4.24 8.12 -10.08
N LYS A 84 3.13 8.39 -10.76
CA LYS A 84 2.28 7.32 -11.30
C LYS A 84 3.03 6.40 -12.27
N SER A 85 4.06 6.92 -12.94
CA SER A 85 4.89 6.14 -13.87
C SER A 85 5.66 5.01 -13.18
N LEU A 86 5.80 5.05 -11.86
CA LEU A 86 6.48 3.99 -11.11
C LEU A 86 5.58 2.78 -10.84
N LEU A 87 4.29 2.88 -11.09
CA LEU A 87 3.37 1.74 -11.02
C LEU A 87 3.57 0.87 -12.25
N ILE A 88 3.91 -0.41 -12.06
CA ILE A 88 4.27 -1.33 -13.14
C ILE A 88 3.07 -2.13 -13.61
N GLU A 89 2.40 -2.82 -12.68
CA GLU A 89 1.37 -3.79 -12.99
C GLU A 89 0.38 -3.91 -11.85
N LYS A 90 -0.92 -3.87 -12.17
CA LYS A 90 -1.97 -4.13 -11.20
C LYS A 90 -1.99 -5.61 -10.84
N ILE A 91 -2.07 -5.90 -9.55
CA ILE A 91 -2.16 -7.27 -9.04
C ILE A 91 -3.61 -7.65 -8.77
N VAL A 92 -4.32 -6.85 -7.96
CA VAL A 92 -5.67 -7.17 -7.51
C VAL A 92 -6.34 -5.90 -6.95
N MET A 93 -7.67 -5.90 -6.94
CA MET A 93 -8.45 -4.97 -6.12
C MET A 93 -8.69 -5.65 -4.76
N LEU A 94 -8.19 -5.04 -3.70
CA LEU A 94 -8.36 -5.57 -2.35
C LEU A 94 -9.83 -5.53 -1.95
N HIS A 95 -10.33 -6.60 -1.30
CA HIS A 95 -11.69 -6.63 -0.81
C HIS A 95 -11.92 -5.49 0.18
N GLU A 96 -13.11 -4.87 0.12
CA GLU A 96 -13.38 -3.68 0.92
C GLU A 96 -13.24 -3.89 2.43
N SER A 97 -13.48 -5.10 2.93
CA SER A 97 -13.31 -5.39 4.36
C SER A 97 -11.88 -5.18 4.83
N TYR A 98 -10.91 -5.58 4.02
CA TYR A 98 -9.50 -5.32 4.32
C TYR A 98 -9.12 -3.86 4.11
N LEU A 99 -9.66 -3.24 3.06
CA LEU A 99 -9.41 -1.83 2.80
C LEU A 99 -9.90 -0.98 3.97
N ASP A 100 -11.07 -1.29 4.52
CA ASP A 100 -11.61 -0.58 5.68
C ASP A 100 -10.67 -0.69 6.89
N GLU A 101 -10.09 -1.86 7.13
CA GLU A 101 -9.10 -2.04 8.20
C GLU A 101 -7.86 -1.16 7.96
N VAL A 102 -7.39 -1.09 6.72
CA VAL A 102 -6.24 -0.24 6.37
C VAL A 102 -6.56 1.23 6.60
N ILE A 103 -7.74 1.68 6.18
CA ILE A 103 -8.16 3.07 6.39
C ILE A 103 -8.22 3.40 7.87
N GLU A 104 -8.76 2.50 8.70
CA GLU A 104 -8.76 2.69 10.15
C GLU A 104 -7.33 2.75 10.71
N GLY A 105 -6.43 1.93 10.18
CA GLY A 105 -5.02 1.98 10.55
C GLY A 105 -4.38 3.32 10.22
N ILE A 106 -4.69 3.86 9.04
CA ILE A 106 -4.19 5.19 8.63
C ILE A 106 -4.74 6.28 9.55
N ARG A 107 -6.03 6.21 9.90
CA ARG A 107 -6.64 7.14 10.84
C ARG A 107 -5.91 7.11 12.18
N LEU A 108 -5.56 5.93 12.64
CA LEU A 108 -4.87 5.75 13.92
C LEU A 108 -3.50 6.43 13.90
N ILE A 109 -2.68 6.16 12.88
CA ILE A 109 -1.31 6.69 12.85
C ILE A 109 -1.26 8.20 12.55
N LEU A 110 -2.25 8.73 11.85
CA LEU A 110 -2.35 10.16 11.54
C LEU A 110 -3.21 10.94 12.54
N ALA A 111 -3.91 10.25 13.43
CA ALA A 111 -4.81 10.83 14.44
C ALA A 111 -5.91 11.70 13.79
N ILE A 112 -6.57 11.17 12.80
CA ILE A 112 -7.62 11.90 12.07
C ILE A 112 -8.99 11.22 12.13
#